data_71f02f9345963a55cdbc52a762cb001b
#
_entry.id   71f02f9345963a55cdbc52a762cb001b
#
_cell.length_a   1.000
_cell.length_b   1.000
_cell.length_c   1.000
_cell.angle_alpha   90.00
_cell.angle_beta   90.00
_cell.angle_gamma   90.00
#
_symmetry.space_group_name_H-M   'P 1'
#
loop_
_entity.id
_entity.type
_entity.pdbx_description
1 polymer ?
#
loop_
_entity_poly.entity_id
_entity_poly.type
_entity_poly.pdbx_seq_one_letter_code
_entity_poly.pdbx_strand_id
1 'polypeptide(L)' 'MEIKLDKKFVKLGRSWGVIVPPWIISSLNINPNKDNVVLSVKDDKIIIEKK' A
#
# COMPACT_ATOMS: atom_id res chain seq x y z
N MET A 1 -12.57 11.02 4.34
CA MET A 1 -12.52 11.03 2.86
C MET A 1 -12.10 9.67 2.34
N GLU A 2 -12.79 9.15 1.38
CA GLU A 2 -12.45 7.86 0.78
C GLU A 2 -11.83 8.08 -0.58
N ILE A 3 -10.70 7.42 -0.81
CA ILE A 3 -10.00 7.49 -2.08
C ILE A 3 -10.00 6.10 -2.69
N LYS A 4 -10.44 6.01 -3.94
CA LYS A 4 -10.45 4.75 -4.67
C LYS A 4 -9.70 4.90 -5.98
N LEU A 5 -8.77 4.00 -6.23
CA LEU A 5 -8.01 3.95 -7.47
C LEU A 5 -8.03 2.53 -8.01
N ASP A 6 -8.25 2.41 -9.29
CA ASP A 6 -8.12 1.11 -9.94
C ASP A 6 -6.64 0.86 -10.21
N LYS A 7 -6.13 -0.27 -9.75
CA LYS A 7 -4.74 -0.63 -9.95
C LYS A 7 -4.66 -2.09 -10.37
N LYS A 8 -3.62 -2.41 -11.09
CA LYS A 8 -3.34 -3.79 -11.46
C LYS A 8 -2.13 -4.29 -10.70
N PHE A 9 -2.10 -5.59 -10.46
CA PHE A 9 -0.91 -6.21 -9.91
C PHE A 9 0.24 -6.15 -10.92
N VAL A 10 1.42 -5.90 -10.41
CA VAL A 10 2.66 -6.00 -11.21
C VAL A 10 3.48 -7.13 -10.63
N LYS A 11 4.14 -7.89 -11.50
CA LYS A 11 4.95 -9.00 -11.06
C LYS A 11 6.33 -8.52 -10.62
N LEU A 12 6.72 -8.93 -9.42
CA LEU A 12 8.01 -8.58 -8.83
C LEU A 12 8.72 -9.88 -8.45
N GLY A 13 9.52 -10.39 -9.37
CA GLY A 13 10.15 -11.69 -9.15
C GLY A 13 9.10 -12.78 -9.05
N ARG A 14 9.01 -13.44 -7.89
CA ARG A 14 8.01 -14.47 -7.62
C ARG A 14 6.79 -13.93 -6.92
N SER A 15 6.77 -12.63 -6.66
CA SER A 15 5.70 -12.00 -5.91
C SER A 15 4.91 -11.07 -6.80
N TRP A 16 3.84 -10.55 -6.24
CA TRP A 16 3.00 -9.56 -6.90
C TRP A 16 2.95 -8.31 -6.06
N GLY A 17 2.90 -7.17 -6.72
CA GLY A 17 2.83 -5.90 -6.03
C GLY A 17 1.78 -4.99 -6.61
N VAL A 18 1.44 -3.96 -5.86
CA VAL A 18 0.59 -2.87 -6.32
C VAL A 18 1.37 -1.58 -6.09
N ILE A 19 1.49 -0.77 -7.12
CA ILE A 19 2.22 0.48 -7.01
C ILE A 19 1.32 1.51 -6.33
N VAL A 20 1.78 2.03 -5.20
CA VAL A 20 1.05 3.05 -4.44
C VAL A 20 1.60 4.41 -4.84
N PRO A 21 0.76 5.31 -5.35
CA PRO A 21 1.21 6.65 -5.72
C PRO A 21 1.80 7.40 -4.53
N PRO A 22 2.88 8.18 -4.73
CA PRO A 22 3.52 8.89 -3.63
C PRO A 22 2.59 9.81 -2.85
N TRP A 23 1.61 10.42 -3.49
CA TRP A 23 0.70 11.33 -2.79
C TRP A 23 -0.20 10.60 -1.79
N ILE A 24 -0.52 9.33 -2.05
CA ILE A 24 -1.28 8.54 -1.08
C ILE A 24 -0.41 8.24 0.14
N ILE A 25 0.84 7.87 -0.11
CA ILE A 25 1.79 7.59 0.98
C ILE A 25 1.96 8.83 1.84
N SER A 26 2.11 9.99 1.21
CA SER A 26 2.27 11.25 1.94
C SER A 26 1.03 11.61 2.74
N SER A 27 -0.15 11.31 2.23
CA SER A 27 -1.40 11.62 2.94
C SER A 27 -1.56 10.81 4.23
N LEU A 28 -0.84 9.71 4.35
CA LEU A 28 -0.85 8.86 5.53
C LEU A 28 0.31 9.15 6.48
N ASN A 29 1.09 10.18 6.19
CA ASN A 29 2.29 10.54 6.97
C ASN A 29 3.30 9.39 7.05
N ILE A 30 3.43 8.65 5.97
CA ILE A 30 4.39 7.56 5.87
C ILE A 30 5.60 8.04 5.06
N ASN A 31 6.79 7.83 5.63
CA ASN A 31 8.03 8.08 4.90
C ASN A 31 8.55 6.74 4.40
N PRO A 32 8.48 6.47 3.09
CA PRO A 32 8.83 5.15 2.56
C PRO A 32 10.30 4.79 2.76
N ASN A 33 11.15 5.78 3.02
CA ASN A 33 12.57 5.52 3.25
C ASN A 33 12.89 5.18 4.69
N LYS A 34 12.01 5.51 5.63
CA LYS A 34 12.28 5.35 7.06
C LYS A 34 11.26 4.51 7.78
N ASP A 35 10.00 4.60 7.37
CA ASP A 35 8.92 3.96 8.11
C ASP A 35 8.68 2.54 7.62
N ASN A 36 8.32 1.69 8.54
CA ASN A 36 7.87 0.34 8.22
C ASN A 36 6.35 0.31 8.23
N VAL A 37 5.80 -0.63 7.47
CA VAL A 37 4.36 -0.81 7.42
C VAL A 37 4.01 -2.23 7.80
N VAL A 38 2.77 -2.42 8.23
CA VAL A 38 2.23 -3.73 8.53
C VAL A 38 1.24 -4.09 7.45
N LEU A 39 1.42 -5.27 6.88
CA LEU A 39 0.50 -5.80 5.88
C LEU A 39 -0.40 -6.82 6.57
N SER A 40 -1.71 -6.64 6.44
CA SER A 40 -2.66 -7.56 7.04
C SER A 40 -3.78 -7.88 6.07
N VAL A 41 -4.48 -8.98 6.35
CA VAL A 41 -5.63 -9.42 5.56
C VAL A 41 -6.82 -9.51 6.50
N LYS A 42 -7.92 -8.86 6.12
CA LYS A 42 -9.14 -8.88 6.90
C LYS A 42 -10.34 -8.62 6.00
N ASP A 43 -11.40 -9.41 6.16
CA ASP A 43 -12.65 -9.22 5.42
C ASP A 43 -12.45 -9.13 3.91
N ASP A 44 -11.63 -10.02 3.36
CA ASP A 44 -11.29 -10.08 1.94
C ASP A 44 -10.58 -8.83 1.44
N LYS A 45 -9.88 -8.14 2.34
CA LYS A 45 -9.13 -6.92 2.01
C LYS A 45 -7.69 -7.08 2.42
N ILE A 46 -6.82 -6.41 1.69
CA ILE A 46 -5.43 -6.26 2.07
C ILE A 46 -5.28 -4.86 2.67
N ILE A 47 -4.77 -4.79 3.87
CA ILE A 47 -4.63 -3.53 4.60
C ILE A 47 -3.15 -3.26 4.83
N ILE A 48 -2.71 -2.06 4.49
CA ILE A 48 -1.33 -1.62 4.74
C ILE A 48 -1.40 -0.43 5.67
N GLU A 49 -0.76 -0.55 6.82
CA GLU A 49 -0.79 0.50 7.83
C GLU A 49 0.62 0.86 8.27
N LYS A 50 0.81 2.10 8.66
CA LYS A 50 2.08 2.52 9.26
C LYS A 50 2.25 1.81 10.60
N LYS A 51 3.44 1.29 10.78
CA LYS A 51 3.76 0.57 12.00
C LYS A 51 3.97 1.51 13.19
#